data_ec6760592f86b89fe3771a9783aceb08
#
_entry.id   ec6760592f86b89fe3771a9783aceb08
#
_cell.length_a   1.000
_cell.length_b   1.000
_cell.length_c   1.000
_cell.angle_alpha   90.00
_cell.angle_beta   90.00
_cell.angle_gamma   90.00
#
_symmetry.space_group_name_H-M   'P 1'
#
loop_
_entity.id
_entity.type
_entity.pdbx_description
1 polymer ?
#
loop_
_entity_poly.entity_id
_entity_poly.type
_entity_poly.pdbx_seq_one_letter_code
_entity_poly.pdbx_strand_id
1 'polypeptide(L)'
;GFGAIAIGGVGAVMAGTWADRLGRERVTIWSMAVSGACAAVMGWLLAAPLWLVAVVVGVWGFAVVADSAQFSAVVTEVAPRHAVGTALTLQTSLGFLLTAATIWMTVELEIRFGWRVAFGALALGPWAGIVAMRRLQRLRAETTRQ
;
A
#
# COMPACT_ATOMS: atom_id res chain seq x y z
N GLY A 1 8.97 5.69 -14.75
CA GLY A 1 7.58 5.17 -14.75
C GLY A 1 7.52 3.68 -15.00
N PHE A 2 7.76 3.21 -16.24
CA PHE A 2 7.57 1.79 -16.62
C PHE A 2 8.38 0.80 -15.78
N GLY A 3 9.64 1.09 -15.46
CA GLY A 3 10.47 0.22 -14.63
C GLY A 3 9.91 -0.01 -13.22
N ALA A 4 9.34 1.02 -12.58
CA ALA A 4 8.73 0.89 -11.26
C ALA A 4 7.48 -0.01 -11.29
N ILE A 5 6.69 0.06 -12.36
CA ILE A 5 5.50 -0.81 -12.55
C ILE A 5 5.93 -2.26 -12.78
N ALA A 6 6.96 -2.50 -13.61
CA ALA A 6 7.48 -3.83 -13.87
C ALA A 6 8.05 -4.49 -12.59
N ILE A 7 8.82 -3.74 -11.79
CA ILE A 7 9.31 -4.17 -10.49
C ILE A 7 8.14 -4.47 -9.54
N GLY A 8 7.08 -3.65 -9.58
CA GLY A 8 5.85 -3.88 -8.84
C GLY A 8 5.16 -5.22 -9.17
N GLY A 9 5.13 -5.60 -10.45
CA GLY A 9 4.62 -6.90 -10.89
C GLY A 9 5.37 -8.08 -10.24
N VAL A 10 6.70 -8.02 -10.21
CA VAL A 10 7.53 -8.99 -9.48
C VAL A 10 7.19 -8.98 -7.99
N GLY A 11 6.99 -7.79 -7.41
CA GLY A 11 6.57 -7.60 -6.03
C GLY A 11 5.26 -8.32 -5.70
N ALA A 12 4.26 -8.24 -6.57
CA ALA A 12 2.99 -8.92 -6.38
C ALA A 12 3.12 -10.45 -6.30
N VAL A 13 3.92 -11.04 -7.20
CA VAL A 13 4.18 -12.50 -7.22
C VAL A 13 4.94 -12.93 -5.96
N MET A 14 6.01 -12.22 -5.59
CA MET A 14 6.79 -12.52 -4.40
C MET A 14 5.97 -12.34 -3.12
N ALA A 15 5.20 -11.27 -3.01
CA ALA A 15 4.32 -11.03 -1.87
C ALA A 15 3.25 -12.13 -1.75
N GLY A 16 2.72 -12.63 -2.87
CA GLY A 16 1.80 -13.78 -2.89
C GLY A 16 2.43 -15.01 -2.26
N THR A 17 3.61 -15.41 -2.71
CA THR A 17 4.32 -16.59 -2.18
C THR A 17 4.73 -16.43 -0.70
N TRP A 18 5.09 -15.22 -0.28
CA TRP A 18 5.39 -14.93 1.13
C TRP A 18 4.12 -14.91 1.99
N ALA A 19 3.02 -14.40 1.45
CA ALA A 19 1.73 -14.38 2.14
C ALA A 19 1.20 -15.78 2.44
N ASP A 20 1.42 -16.73 1.54
CA ASP A 20 1.02 -18.13 1.73
C ASP A 20 1.81 -18.80 2.87
N ARG A 21 3.04 -18.34 3.16
CA ARG A 21 3.91 -18.89 4.22
C ARG A 21 3.82 -18.13 5.55
N LEU A 22 3.75 -16.81 5.50
CA LEU A 22 3.86 -15.93 6.68
C LEU A 22 2.52 -15.36 7.14
N GLY A 23 1.47 -15.55 6.33
CA GLY A 23 0.15 -14.95 6.52
C GLY A 23 0.00 -13.61 5.80
N ARG A 24 -1.16 -13.42 5.14
CA ARG A 24 -1.43 -12.25 4.29
C ARG A 24 -1.35 -10.94 5.04
N GLU A 25 -1.89 -10.89 6.26
CA GLU A 25 -1.91 -9.67 7.06
C GLU A 25 -0.51 -9.20 7.46
N ARG A 26 0.41 -10.12 7.74
CA ARG A 26 1.80 -9.77 8.06
C ARG A 26 2.52 -9.19 6.87
N VAL A 27 2.41 -9.83 5.71
CA VAL A 27 3.03 -9.35 4.47
C VAL A 27 2.48 -7.97 4.09
N THR A 28 1.16 -7.75 4.22
CA THR A 28 0.53 -6.46 3.97
C THR A 28 1.08 -5.38 4.91
N ILE A 29 1.19 -5.67 6.22
CA ILE A 29 1.74 -4.71 7.20
C ILE A 29 3.20 -4.35 6.85
N TRP A 30 4.02 -5.33 6.46
CA TRP A 30 5.40 -5.09 6.05
C TRP A 30 5.49 -4.23 4.79
N SER A 31 4.70 -4.56 3.76
CA SER A 31 4.65 -3.78 2.51
C SER A 31 4.21 -2.34 2.75
N MET A 32 3.18 -2.13 3.59
CA MET A 32 2.72 -0.80 3.97
C MET A 32 3.76 -0.03 4.79
N ALA A 33 4.49 -0.69 5.69
CA ALA A 33 5.55 -0.05 6.47
C ALA A 33 6.68 0.44 5.56
N VAL A 34 7.10 -0.39 4.60
CA VAL A 34 8.12 -0.01 3.60
C VAL A 34 7.61 1.12 2.72
N SER A 35 6.38 1.03 2.21
CA SER A 35 5.75 2.06 1.37
C SER A 35 5.65 3.39 2.11
N GLY A 36 5.18 3.38 3.36
CA GLY A 36 5.09 4.57 4.20
C GLY A 36 6.45 5.21 4.50
N ALA A 37 7.48 4.39 4.76
CA ALA A 37 8.84 4.85 4.97
C ALA A 37 9.41 5.50 3.69
N CYS A 38 9.22 4.87 2.52
CA CYS A 38 9.63 5.44 1.24
C CYS A 38 8.93 6.78 0.97
N ALA A 39 7.62 6.87 1.21
CA ALA A 39 6.87 8.12 1.07
C ALA A 39 7.42 9.20 2.01
N ALA A 40 7.62 8.88 3.30
CA ALA A 40 8.13 9.84 4.28
C ALA A 40 9.51 10.40 3.90
N VAL A 41 10.41 9.55 3.37
CA VAL A 41 11.79 9.94 3.02
C VAL A 41 11.87 10.67 1.68
N MET A 42 10.96 10.40 0.74
CA MET A 42 11.01 10.92 -0.63
C MET A 42 11.08 12.45 -0.68
N GLY A 43 10.36 13.16 0.20
CA GLY A 43 10.36 14.61 0.25
C GLY A 43 11.73 15.24 0.53
N TRP A 44 12.65 14.49 1.15
CA TRP A 44 14.04 14.92 1.40
C TRP A 44 15.00 14.46 0.29
N LEU A 45 14.64 13.39 -0.45
CA LEU A 45 15.48 12.82 -1.49
C LEU A 45 15.38 13.54 -2.82
N LEU A 46 14.50 14.52 -2.99
CA LEU A 46 14.36 15.27 -4.25
C LEU A 46 15.63 16.02 -4.68
N ALA A 47 16.50 16.36 -3.73
CA ALA A 47 17.81 16.96 -4.00
C ALA A 47 18.95 15.93 -4.04
N ALA A 48 18.65 14.64 -3.89
CA ALA A 48 19.62 13.56 -3.86
C ALA A 48 20.02 13.12 -5.29
N PRO A 49 21.15 12.40 -5.44
CA PRO A 49 21.54 11.83 -6.74
C PRO A 49 20.44 10.93 -7.33
N LEU A 50 20.26 11.02 -8.65
CA LEU A 50 19.19 10.31 -9.38
C LEU A 50 19.15 8.80 -9.12
N TRP A 51 20.31 8.16 -8.96
CA TRP A 51 20.38 6.73 -8.68
C TRP A 51 19.73 6.36 -7.33
N LEU A 52 19.90 7.20 -6.31
CA LEU A 52 19.29 6.97 -4.98
C LEU A 52 17.77 7.15 -5.06
N VAL A 53 17.30 8.18 -5.73
CA VAL A 53 15.86 8.38 -6.00
C VAL A 53 15.28 7.17 -6.76
N ALA A 54 16.00 6.69 -7.79
CA ALA A 54 15.56 5.53 -8.57
C ALA A 54 15.45 4.25 -7.74
N VAL A 55 16.39 4.00 -6.83
CA VAL A 55 16.34 2.87 -5.91
C VAL A 55 15.13 2.96 -4.98
N VAL A 56 14.91 4.13 -4.35
CA VAL A 56 13.77 4.33 -3.45
C VAL A 56 12.44 4.20 -4.20
N VAL A 57 12.31 4.75 -5.40
CA VAL A 57 11.13 4.60 -6.26
C VAL A 57 10.90 3.13 -6.64
N GLY A 58 11.96 2.37 -6.93
CA GLY A 58 11.87 0.94 -7.22
C GLY A 58 11.35 0.13 -6.03
N VAL A 59 11.91 0.36 -4.83
CA VAL A 59 11.46 -0.26 -3.58
C VAL A 59 10.02 0.14 -3.26
N TRP A 60 9.68 1.40 -3.44
CA TRP A 60 8.33 1.90 -3.21
C TRP A 60 7.31 1.28 -4.17
N GLY A 61 7.63 1.22 -5.48
CA GLY A 61 6.80 0.56 -6.48
C GLY A 61 6.57 -0.92 -6.17
N PHE A 62 7.63 -1.64 -5.75
CA PHE A 62 7.51 -3.02 -5.28
C PHE A 62 6.53 -3.13 -4.11
N ALA A 63 6.69 -2.31 -3.08
CA ALA A 63 5.88 -2.36 -1.85
C ALA A 63 4.41 -2.02 -2.11
N VAL A 64 4.12 -0.97 -2.90
CA VAL A 64 2.74 -0.53 -3.22
C VAL A 64 1.97 -1.57 -4.00
N VAL A 65 2.60 -2.25 -4.97
CA VAL A 65 1.91 -3.29 -5.75
C VAL A 65 1.73 -4.55 -4.91
N ALA A 66 2.70 -4.86 -4.05
CA ALA A 66 2.63 -5.98 -3.13
C ALA A 66 1.46 -5.85 -2.15
N ASP A 67 1.23 -4.69 -1.54
CA ASP A 67 0.13 -4.48 -0.60
C ASP A 67 -1.25 -4.51 -1.29
N SER A 68 -1.37 -3.88 -2.45
CA SER A 68 -2.62 -3.84 -3.22
C SER A 68 -3.10 -5.24 -3.62
N ALA A 69 -2.18 -6.13 -4.02
CA ALA A 69 -2.50 -7.52 -4.33
C ALA A 69 -3.02 -8.28 -3.11
N GLN A 70 -2.44 -8.03 -1.92
CA GLN A 70 -2.86 -8.67 -0.69
C GLN A 70 -4.23 -8.19 -0.21
N PHE A 71 -4.57 -6.91 -0.38
CA PHE A 71 -5.91 -6.41 -0.06
C PHE A 71 -7.00 -7.13 -0.85
N SER A 72 -6.82 -7.27 -2.16
CA SER A 72 -7.78 -7.99 -3.01
C SER A 72 -7.91 -9.47 -2.61
N ALA A 73 -6.79 -10.11 -2.25
CA ALA A 73 -6.80 -11.48 -1.74
C ALA A 73 -7.56 -11.61 -0.42
N VAL A 74 -7.35 -10.70 0.54
CA VAL A 74 -8.07 -10.68 1.83
C VAL A 74 -9.57 -10.50 1.61
N VAL A 75 -9.99 -9.59 0.72
CA VAL A 75 -11.40 -9.38 0.38
C VAL A 75 -12.02 -10.65 -0.19
N THR A 76 -11.30 -11.34 -1.09
CA THR A 76 -11.76 -12.60 -1.67
C THR A 76 -11.96 -13.70 -0.62
N GLU A 77 -11.13 -13.74 0.42
CA GLU A 77 -11.23 -14.71 1.51
C GLU A 77 -12.38 -14.42 2.49
N VAL A 78 -12.66 -13.15 2.74
CA VAL A 78 -13.62 -12.72 3.77
C VAL A 78 -15.02 -12.56 3.21
N ALA A 79 -15.15 -12.16 1.94
CA ALA A 79 -16.46 -11.93 1.32
C ALA A 79 -17.26 -13.22 1.12
N PRO A 80 -18.58 -13.20 1.31
CA PRO A 80 -19.45 -14.33 0.95
C PRO A 80 -19.28 -14.69 -0.51
N ARG A 81 -19.25 -15.98 -0.85
CA ARG A 81 -18.99 -16.48 -2.23
C ARG A 81 -19.86 -15.82 -3.30
N HIS A 82 -21.13 -15.54 -3.00
CA HIS A 82 -22.05 -14.89 -3.92
C HIS A 82 -21.82 -13.38 -4.10
N ALA A 83 -21.03 -12.74 -3.23
CA ALA A 83 -20.81 -11.30 -3.21
C ALA A 83 -19.34 -10.90 -3.46
N VAL A 84 -18.42 -11.86 -3.72
CA VAL A 84 -16.98 -11.58 -3.91
C VAL A 84 -16.75 -10.56 -5.03
N GLY A 85 -17.41 -10.71 -6.17
CA GLY A 85 -17.26 -9.77 -7.29
C GLY A 85 -17.68 -8.36 -6.92
N THR A 86 -18.82 -8.20 -6.25
CA THR A 86 -19.31 -6.91 -5.77
C THR A 86 -18.36 -6.29 -4.75
N ALA A 87 -17.84 -7.09 -3.81
CA ALA A 87 -16.89 -6.61 -2.80
C ALA A 87 -15.57 -6.13 -3.42
N LEU A 88 -15.03 -6.86 -4.42
CA LEU A 88 -13.83 -6.46 -5.15
C LEU A 88 -14.06 -5.18 -5.97
N THR A 89 -15.20 -5.07 -6.64
CA THR A 89 -15.56 -3.86 -7.40
C THR A 89 -15.67 -2.66 -6.48
N LEU A 90 -16.34 -2.80 -5.35
CA LEU A 90 -16.49 -1.73 -4.35
C LEU A 90 -15.12 -1.31 -3.79
N GLN A 91 -14.28 -2.28 -3.41
CA GLN A 91 -12.92 -2.01 -2.93
C GLN A 91 -12.11 -1.23 -3.98
N THR A 92 -12.13 -1.69 -5.23
CA THR A 92 -11.39 -1.07 -6.33
C THR A 92 -11.89 0.35 -6.60
N SER A 93 -13.21 0.56 -6.64
CA SER A 93 -13.82 1.86 -6.86
C SER A 93 -13.47 2.85 -5.75
N LEU A 94 -13.56 2.44 -4.49
CA LEU A 94 -13.15 3.24 -3.34
C LEU A 94 -11.65 3.55 -3.37
N GLY A 95 -10.82 2.58 -3.78
CA GLY A 95 -9.39 2.77 -3.96
C GLY A 95 -9.06 3.84 -5.00
N PHE A 96 -9.74 3.82 -6.16
CA PHE A 96 -9.55 4.84 -7.19
C PHE A 96 -10.05 6.23 -6.76
N LEU A 97 -11.19 6.31 -6.05
CA LEU A 97 -11.67 7.57 -5.49
C LEU A 97 -10.66 8.15 -4.48
N LEU A 98 -10.15 7.32 -3.59
CA LEU A 98 -9.12 7.72 -2.64
C LEU A 98 -7.85 8.17 -3.35
N THR A 99 -7.43 7.48 -4.40
CA THR A 99 -6.27 7.84 -5.22
C THR A 99 -6.46 9.21 -5.86
N ALA A 100 -7.63 9.47 -6.47
CA ALA A 100 -7.94 10.77 -7.08
C ALA A 100 -7.91 11.90 -6.04
N ALA A 101 -8.53 11.70 -4.88
CA ALA A 101 -8.50 12.66 -3.77
C ALA A 101 -7.07 12.91 -3.26
N THR A 102 -6.27 11.84 -3.15
CA THR A 102 -4.87 11.92 -2.69
C THR A 102 -3.99 12.66 -3.69
N ILE A 103 -4.16 12.44 -4.99
CA ILE A 103 -3.43 13.18 -6.03
C ILE A 103 -3.73 14.67 -5.92
N TRP A 104 -5.02 15.03 -5.85
CA TRP A 104 -5.43 16.42 -5.70
C TRP A 104 -4.86 17.06 -4.42
N MET A 105 -4.98 16.38 -3.29
CA MET A 105 -4.44 16.83 -2.01
C MET A 105 -2.92 17.01 -2.06
N THR A 106 -2.20 16.09 -2.71
CA THR A 106 -0.73 16.15 -2.82
C THR A 106 -0.27 17.38 -3.59
N VAL A 107 -0.94 17.70 -4.71
CA VAL A 107 -0.64 18.89 -5.51
C VAL A 107 -0.91 20.17 -4.70
N GLU A 108 -2.03 20.23 -3.99
CA GLU A 108 -2.39 21.37 -3.16
C GLU A 108 -1.41 21.59 -2.00
N LEU A 109 -0.98 20.49 -1.35
CA LEU A 109 0.01 20.54 -0.27
C LEU A 109 1.40 20.93 -0.80
N GLU A 110 1.77 20.46 -1.99
CA GLU A 110 3.03 20.85 -2.62
C GLU A 110 3.09 22.34 -2.89
N ILE A 111 2.04 22.92 -3.48
CA ILE A 111 1.95 24.35 -3.80
C ILE A 111 2.05 25.22 -2.54
N ARG A 112 1.41 24.79 -1.44
CA ARG A 112 1.34 25.59 -0.20
C ARG A 112 2.52 25.39 0.75
N PHE A 113 3.00 24.16 0.88
CA PHE A 113 3.94 23.76 1.93
C PHE A 113 5.18 23.02 1.38
N GLY A 114 5.23 22.76 0.08
CA GLY A 114 6.33 22.08 -0.60
C GLY A 114 6.31 20.56 -0.47
N TRP A 115 7.15 19.91 -1.23
CA TRP A 115 7.21 18.45 -1.41
C TRP A 115 7.42 17.66 -0.12
N ARG A 116 8.14 18.20 0.87
CA ARG A 116 8.38 17.51 2.16
C ARG A 116 7.08 17.26 2.90
N VAL A 117 6.21 18.24 2.95
CA VAL A 117 4.90 18.13 3.62
C VAL A 117 3.96 17.25 2.80
N ALA A 118 3.93 17.41 1.49
CA ALA A 118 3.11 16.61 0.59
C ALA A 118 3.42 15.11 0.71
N PHE A 119 4.69 14.72 0.64
CA PHE A 119 5.10 13.32 0.81
C PHE A 119 4.92 12.81 2.25
N GLY A 120 5.13 13.67 3.25
CA GLY A 120 4.84 13.33 4.65
C GLY A 120 3.36 13.01 4.87
N ALA A 121 2.46 13.77 4.27
CA ALA A 121 1.02 13.52 4.32
C ALA A 121 0.65 12.18 3.64
N LEU A 122 1.30 11.83 2.52
CA LEU A 122 1.11 10.53 1.85
C LEU A 122 1.46 9.35 2.76
N ALA A 123 2.45 9.50 3.63
CA ALA A 123 2.85 8.44 4.57
C ALA A 123 1.75 8.10 5.60
N LEU A 124 0.77 8.98 5.83
CA LEU A 124 -0.36 8.72 6.74
C LEU A 124 -1.29 7.61 6.21
N GLY A 125 -1.41 7.45 4.89
CA GLY A 125 -2.23 6.39 4.27
C GLY A 125 -1.79 4.98 4.69
N PRO A 126 -0.54 4.58 4.42
CA PRO A 126 0.01 3.31 4.89
C PRO A 126 -0.10 3.12 6.40
N TRP A 127 0.08 4.18 7.18
CA TRP A 127 -0.06 4.11 8.64
C TRP A 127 -1.47 3.73 9.08
N ALA A 128 -2.48 4.37 8.51
CA ALA A 128 -3.87 4.02 8.77
C ALA A 128 -4.19 2.57 8.34
N GLY A 129 -3.63 2.13 7.20
CA GLY A 129 -3.77 0.75 6.73
C GLY A 129 -3.12 -0.27 7.67
N ILE A 130 -1.95 0.01 8.23
CA ILE A 130 -1.30 -0.85 9.23
C ILE A 130 -2.19 -1.01 10.47
N VAL A 131 -2.78 0.08 10.96
CA VAL A 131 -3.70 0.05 12.10
C VAL A 131 -4.92 -0.83 11.80
N ALA A 132 -5.52 -0.68 10.63
CA ALA A 132 -6.65 -1.47 10.19
C ALA A 132 -6.30 -2.98 10.09
N MET A 133 -5.15 -3.32 9.50
CA MET A 133 -4.69 -4.71 9.39
C MET A 133 -4.38 -5.35 10.73
N ARG A 134 -3.77 -4.62 11.67
CA ARG A 134 -3.54 -5.10 13.03
C ARG A 134 -4.86 -5.37 13.76
N ARG A 135 -5.87 -4.54 13.54
CA ARG A 135 -7.20 -4.76 14.10
C ARG A 135 -7.85 -6.01 13.52
N LEU A 136 -7.73 -6.22 12.21
CA LEU A 136 -8.24 -7.43 11.54
C LEU A 136 -7.57 -8.70 12.11
N GLN A 137 -6.24 -8.69 12.30
CA GLN A 137 -5.52 -9.81 12.90
C GLN A 137 -6.05 -10.18 14.30
N ARG A 138 -6.32 -9.18 15.13
CA ARG A 138 -6.88 -9.41 16.48
C ARG A 138 -8.26 -10.05 16.42
N LEU A 139 -9.14 -9.54 15.57
CA LEU A 139 -10.49 -10.08 15.41
C LEU A 139 -10.49 -11.53 14.91
N ARG A 140 -9.64 -11.85 13.93
CA ARG A 140 -9.47 -13.23 13.43
C ARG A 140 -8.95 -14.18 14.51
N ALA A 141 -7.99 -13.74 15.33
CA ALA A 141 -7.45 -14.53 16.42
C ALA A 141 -8.49 -14.83 17.53
N GLU A 142 -9.41 -13.93 17.78
CA GLU A 142 -10.52 -14.11 18.71
C GLU A 142 -11.54 -15.13 18.17
N THR A 143 -11.89 -15.04 16.89
CA THR A 143 -12.84 -15.98 16.24
C THR A 143 -12.30 -17.42 16.19
N THR A 144 -10.98 -17.61 16.07
CA THR A 144 -10.37 -18.95 16.02
C THR A 144 -10.27 -19.62 17.41
N ARG A 145 -10.46 -18.86 18.48
CA ARG A 145 -10.43 -19.38 19.87
C ARG A 145 -11.80 -19.79 20.41
N GLN A 146 -12.87 -19.49 19.69
CA GLN A 146 -14.24 -19.93 19.99
C GLN A 146 -14.60 -21.21 19.23
#